data_e099d2a2b2dc6c488e07a5066e030322
#
_entry.id   e099d2a2b2dc6c488e07a5066e030322
#
_cell.length_a   1.000
_cell.length_b   1.000
_cell.length_c   1.000
_cell.angle_alpha   90.00
_cell.angle_beta   90.00
_cell.angle_gamma   90.00
#
_symmetry.space_group_name_H-M   'P 1'
#
loop_
_entity.id
_entity.type
_entity.pdbx_description
1 polymer ?
#
loop_
_entity_poly.entity_id
_entity_poly.type
_entity_poly.pdbx_seq_one_letter_code
_entity_poly.pdbx_strand_id
1 'polypeptide(L)'
;MRLTPGLLLFAAVITAPVALAGQQTASAPSDQAAVRAVVERYLHGLKFNDVPSLQAAFWPEAKLLFIKRDGTIGQLTQAEWQKGFVANAGKEEEGTLRITAVDITDNAASVKVTETYPKSVYVDYLNLLRVQGEWRIVNKIFTSRPR
;
A
#
# COMPACT_ATOMS: atom_id res chain seq x y z
N MET A 1 -12.41 4.14 91.11
CA MET A 1 -13.32 3.91 90.02
C MET A 1 -13.31 5.13 89.14
N ARG A 2 -12.51 5.13 88.07
CA ARG A 2 -12.44 6.20 87.08
C ARG A 2 -12.25 5.53 85.68
N LEU A 3 -13.27 5.64 84.87
CA LEU A 3 -13.30 5.19 83.52
C LEU A 3 -12.60 6.21 82.62
N THR A 4 -11.63 5.79 81.81
CA THR A 4 -11.04 6.56 80.71
C THR A 4 -11.75 6.22 79.41
N PRO A 5 -12.19 7.21 78.59
CA PRO A 5 -12.77 6.92 77.29
C PRO A 5 -11.67 6.73 76.25
N GLY A 6 -11.72 5.60 75.55
CA GLY A 6 -10.86 5.29 74.41
C GLY A 6 -11.21 6.13 73.20
N LEU A 7 -10.18 6.73 72.57
CA LEU A 7 -10.24 7.49 71.34
C LEU A 7 -10.19 6.54 70.14
N LEU A 8 -11.32 6.37 69.43
CA LEU A 8 -11.40 5.64 68.17
C LEU A 8 -10.88 6.56 67.03
N LEU A 9 -9.71 6.24 66.49
CA LEU A 9 -9.23 6.83 65.25
C LEU A 9 -9.90 6.13 64.05
N PHE A 10 -10.75 6.85 63.33
CA PHE A 10 -11.25 6.44 62.00
C PHE A 10 -10.19 6.79 60.97
N ALA A 11 -9.52 5.79 60.42
CA ALA A 11 -8.67 5.97 59.23
C ALA A 11 -9.57 5.99 57.98
N ALA A 12 -9.69 7.16 57.35
CA ALA A 12 -10.38 7.32 56.05
C ALA A 12 -9.46 6.80 54.92
N VAL A 13 -9.84 5.67 54.33
CA VAL A 13 -9.16 5.16 53.12
C VAL A 13 -9.69 5.94 51.92
N ILE A 14 -8.90 6.83 51.38
CA ILE A 14 -9.18 7.55 50.14
C ILE A 14 -8.81 6.62 48.96
N THR A 15 -9.79 5.95 48.36
CA THR A 15 -9.63 5.22 47.13
C THR A 15 -9.70 6.22 45.95
N ALA A 16 -8.56 6.55 45.35
CA ALA A 16 -8.51 7.31 44.12
C ALA A 16 -8.96 6.40 42.95
N PRO A 17 -9.86 6.85 42.05
CA PRO A 17 -10.18 6.09 40.84
C PRO A 17 -8.97 6.08 39.91
N VAL A 18 -8.45 4.90 39.62
CA VAL A 18 -7.49 4.68 38.53
C VAL A 18 -8.27 4.82 37.23
N ALA A 19 -8.11 5.95 36.56
CA ALA A 19 -8.60 6.13 35.20
C ALA A 19 -7.81 5.19 34.27
N LEU A 20 -8.41 4.08 33.84
CA LEU A 20 -7.93 3.30 32.72
C LEU A 20 -7.99 4.20 31.47
N ALA A 21 -6.89 4.82 31.11
CA ALA A 21 -6.74 5.44 29.80
C ALA A 21 -6.81 4.29 28.78
N GLY A 22 -7.98 4.14 28.13
CA GLY A 22 -8.15 3.21 27.04
C GLY A 22 -7.16 3.57 25.93
N GLN A 23 -6.12 2.74 25.74
CA GLN A 23 -5.29 2.78 24.56
C GLN A 23 -6.21 2.48 23.37
N GLN A 24 -6.59 3.51 22.61
CA GLN A 24 -7.19 3.33 21.30
C GLN A 24 -6.15 2.68 20.41
N THR A 25 -6.23 1.35 20.30
CA THR A 25 -5.49 0.62 19.26
C THR A 25 -6.02 1.12 17.92
N ALA A 26 -5.17 1.79 17.13
CA ALA A 26 -5.53 2.20 15.79
C ALA A 26 -6.00 0.96 15.03
N SER A 27 -7.24 1.00 14.52
CA SER A 27 -7.80 -0.08 13.71
C SER A 27 -6.90 -0.29 12.49
N ALA A 28 -6.63 -1.55 12.13
CA ALA A 28 -5.93 -1.86 10.89
C ALA A 28 -6.68 -1.23 9.70
N PRO A 29 -5.97 -0.69 8.70
CA PRO A 29 -6.62 -0.12 7.51
C PRO A 29 -7.50 -1.18 6.84
N SER A 30 -8.64 -0.75 6.28
CA SER A 30 -9.49 -1.64 5.48
C SER A 30 -8.69 -2.19 4.29
N ASP A 31 -9.06 -3.38 3.79
CA ASP A 31 -8.40 -3.97 2.62
C ASP A 31 -8.40 -3.02 1.42
N GLN A 32 -9.45 -2.24 1.23
CA GLN A 32 -9.50 -1.23 0.18
C GLN A 32 -8.44 -0.13 0.37
N ALA A 33 -8.27 0.38 1.58
CA ALA A 33 -7.23 1.37 1.89
C ALA A 33 -5.83 0.78 1.73
N ALA A 34 -5.62 -0.47 2.16
CA ALA A 34 -4.34 -1.15 2.05
C ALA A 34 -3.95 -1.44 0.58
N VAL A 35 -4.88 -1.94 -0.24
CA VAL A 35 -4.67 -2.15 -1.69
C VAL A 35 -4.36 -0.83 -2.39
N ARG A 36 -5.14 0.23 -2.11
CA ARG A 36 -4.87 1.55 -2.69
C ARG A 36 -3.49 2.08 -2.31
N ALA A 37 -3.07 1.94 -1.05
CA ALA A 37 -1.76 2.39 -0.61
C ALA A 37 -0.61 1.70 -1.36
N VAL A 38 -0.73 0.40 -1.66
CA VAL A 38 0.26 -0.32 -2.49
C VAL A 38 0.30 0.23 -3.91
N VAL A 39 -0.88 0.47 -4.52
CA VAL A 39 -0.95 1.01 -5.89
C VAL A 39 -0.49 2.46 -5.95
N GLU A 40 -0.81 3.29 -4.97
CA GLU A 40 -0.30 4.67 -4.87
C GLU A 40 1.22 4.71 -4.74
N ARG A 41 1.81 3.77 -4.00
CA ARG A 41 3.28 3.60 -3.94
C ARG A 41 3.86 3.23 -5.31
N TYR A 42 3.18 2.34 -6.05
CA TYR A 42 3.53 2.02 -7.44
C TYR A 42 3.47 3.28 -8.33
N LEU A 43 2.38 4.06 -8.26
CA LEU A 43 2.22 5.29 -9.03
C LEU A 43 3.28 6.36 -8.65
N HIS A 44 3.64 6.46 -7.38
CA HIS A 44 4.74 7.31 -6.93
C HIS A 44 6.06 6.86 -7.56
N GLY A 45 6.34 5.56 -7.57
CA GLY A 45 7.51 4.99 -8.20
C GLY A 45 7.62 5.32 -9.69
N LEU A 46 6.49 5.26 -10.43
CA LEU A 46 6.42 5.66 -11.83
C LEU A 46 6.64 7.17 -12.00
N LYS A 47 5.96 7.97 -11.17
CA LYS A 47 5.96 9.44 -11.28
C LYS A 47 7.34 10.04 -11.05
N PHE A 48 8.12 9.48 -10.13
CA PHE A 48 9.42 10.02 -9.72
C PHE A 48 10.61 9.12 -10.06
N ASN A 49 10.41 8.10 -10.89
CA ASN A 49 11.44 7.10 -11.19
C ASN A 49 12.07 6.52 -9.89
N ASP A 50 11.21 6.32 -8.86
CA ASP A 50 11.64 5.87 -7.53
C ASP A 50 11.62 4.34 -7.46
N VAL A 51 12.77 3.73 -7.78
CA VAL A 51 12.93 2.26 -7.77
C VAL A 51 12.63 1.63 -6.41
N PRO A 52 13.05 2.20 -5.25
CA PRO A 52 12.64 1.70 -3.94
C PRO A 52 11.12 1.58 -3.75
N SER A 53 10.35 2.59 -4.18
CA SER A 53 8.88 2.54 -4.13
C SER A 53 8.31 1.46 -5.04
N LEU A 54 8.85 1.29 -6.25
CA LEU A 54 8.46 0.19 -7.15
C LEU A 54 8.74 -1.17 -6.51
N GLN A 55 9.94 -1.38 -5.96
CA GLN A 55 10.31 -2.62 -5.28
C GLN A 55 9.38 -2.94 -4.10
N ALA A 56 9.04 -1.93 -3.30
CA ALA A 56 8.17 -2.10 -2.15
C ALA A 56 6.70 -2.40 -2.52
N ALA A 57 6.25 -2.04 -3.73
CA ALA A 57 4.90 -2.33 -4.22
C ALA A 57 4.76 -3.76 -4.78
N PHE A 58 5.82 -4.28 -5.40
CA PHE A 58 5.79 -5.59 -6.05
C PHE A 58 6.22 -6.74 -5.14
N TRP A 59 5.66 -7.91 -5.39
CA TRP A 59 6.22 -9.18 -4.96
C TRP A 59 7.54 -9.43 -5.72
N PRO A 60 8.60 -9.97 -5.08
CA PRO A 60 9.91 -10.12 -5.74
C PRO A 60 9.89 -10.90 -7.06
N GLU A 61 9.07 -11.95 -7.14
CA GLU A 61 8.92 -12.81 -8.33
C GLU A 61 7.82 -12.35 -9.30
N ALA A 62 7.25 -11.16 -9.07
CA ALA A 62 6.21 -10.61 -9.93
C ALA A 62 6.67 -10.45 -11.39
N LYS A 63 5.72 -10.69 -12.30
CA LYS A 63 5.96 -10.61 -13.73
C LYS A 63 5.05 -9.59 -14.39
N LEU A 64 5.61 -8.95 -15.43
CA LEU A 64 4.89 -8.03 -16.28
C LEU A 64 4.73 -8.69 -17.65
N LEU A 65 3.50 -8.72 -18.17
CA LEU A 65 3.18 -9.30 -19.47
C LEU A 65 2.54 -8.27 -20.38
N PHE A 66 2.87 -8.33 -21.65
CA PHE A 66 2.37 -7.40 -22.67
C PHE A 66 2.41 -8.06 -24.06
N ILE A 67 1.79 -7.44 -25.02
CA ILE A 67 1.87 -7.90 -26.41
C ILE A 67 2.99 -7.15 -27.12
N LYS A 68 3.94 -7.91 -27.70
CA LYS A 68 5.00 -7.39 -28.56
C LYS A 68 4.45 -6.95 -29.91
N ARG A 69 5.26 -6.21 -30.67
CA ARG A 69 4.89 -5.74 -32.03
C ARG A 69 4.55 -6.86 -33.02
N ASP A 70 5.15 -8.03 -32.83
CA ASP A 70 4.91 -9.23 -33.63
C ASP A 70 3.65 -10.01 -33.22
N GLY A 71 2.88 -9.51 -32.25
CA GLY A 71 1.66 -10.13 -31.71
C GLY A 71 1.91 -11.23 -30.70
N THR A 72 3.15 -11.54 -30.35
CA THR A 72 3.46 -12.55 -29.34
C THR A 72 3.51 -11.95 -27.92
N ILE A 73 3.38 -12.79 -26.88
CA ILE A 73 3.47 -12.34 -25.49
C ILE A 73 4.92 -12.00 -25.15
N GLY A 74 5.14 -10.79 -24.63
CA GLY A 74 6.35 -10.38 -23.97
C GLY A 74 6.23 -10.56 -22.46
N GLN A 75 7.33 -10.90 -21.81
CA GLN A 75 7.41 -11.02 -20.36
C GLN A 75 8.68 -10.38 -19.84
N LEU A 76 8.57 -9.67 -18.71
CA LEU A 76 9.68 -9.16 -17.92
C LEU A 76 9.48 -9.56 -16.46
N THR A 77 10.55 -9.82 -15.75
CA THR A 77 10.53 -9.77 -14.28
C THR A 77 10.40 -8.31 -13.84
N GLN A 78 9.86 -8.08 -12.65
CA GLN A 78 9.79 -6.72 -12.11
C GLN A 78 11.20 -6.10 -11.97
N ALA A 79 12.22 -6.91 -11.64
CA ALA A 79 13.59 -6.44 -11.51
C ALA A 79 14.20 -6.00 -12.88
N GLU A 80 13.92 -6.72 -13.98
CA GLU A 80 14.34 -6.32 -15.32
C GLU A 80 13.67 -5.03 -15.76
N TRP A 81 12.38 -4.92 -15.54
CA TRP A 81 11.60 -3.73 -15.89
C TRP A 81 12.06 -2.49 -15.12
N GLN A 82 12.37 -2.62 -13.81
CA GLN A 82 12.83 -1.51 -12.98
C GLN A 82 14.17 -0.93 -13.41
N LYS A 83 15.00 -1.66 -14.13
CA LYS A 83 16.26 -1.10 -14.68
C LYS A 83 16.04 0.11 -15.57
N GLY A 84 14.87 0.22 -16.23
CA GLY A 84 14.50 1.35 -17.06
C GLY A 84 14.36 2.68 -16.29
N PHE A 85 14.18 2.64 -14.97
CA PHE A 85 13.98 3.83 -14.14
C PHE A 85 15.27 4.40 -13.53
N VAL A 86 16.33 3.58 -13.45
CA VAL A 86 17.58 3.92 -12.75
C VAL A 86 18.23 5.20 -13.31
N ALA A 87 18.28 5.36 -14.64
CA ALA A 87 18.93 6.50 -15.29
C ALA A 87 18.22 7.84 -15.00
N ASN A 88 16.93 7.79 -14.65
CA ASN A 88 16.10 8.97 -14.37
C ASN A 88 15.67 9.05 -12.88
N ALA A 89 16.32 8.29 -12.01
CA ALA A 89 15.95 8.23 -10.59
C ALA A 89 15.75 9.62 -9.97
N GLY A 90 14.61 9.83 -9.34
CA GLY A 90 14.21 11.08 -8.70
C GLY A 90 13.69 12.16 -9.65
N LYS A 91 13.73 11.96 -10.97
CA LYS A 91 13.14 12.92 -11.92
C LYS A 91 11.63 12.68 -12.03
N GLU A 92 10.88 13.77 -11.97
CA GLU A 92 9.44 13.73 -12.15
C GLU A 92 9.07 13.55 -13.63
N GLU A 93 8.24 12.55 -13.91
CA GLU A 93 7.66 12.34 -15.24
C GLU A 93 6.45 13.27 -15.44
N GLU A 94 6.40 13.92 -16.59
CA GLU A 94 5.23 14.70 -16.99
C GLU A 94 4.07 13.77 -17.32
N GLY A 95 2.90 13.99 -16.71
CA GLY A 95 1.72 13.18 -16.98
C GLY A 95 0.82 13.04 -15.77
N THR A 96 -0.31 12.35 -16.00
CA THR A 96 -1.32 12.06 -14.99
C THR A 96 -1.49 10.56 -14.83
N LEU A 97 -1.36 10.08 -13.61
CA LEU A 97 -1.51 8.67 -13.25
C LEU A 97 -2.72 8.52 -12.31
N ARG A 98 -3.62 7.58 -12.62
CA ARG A 98 -4.88 7.44 -11.87
C ARG A 98 -5.29 5.99 -11.68
N ILE A 99 -5.75 5.65 -10.48
CA ILE A 99 -6.51 4.43 -10.22
C ILE A 99 -7.92 4.64 -10.77
N THR A 100 -8.36 3.79 -11.71
CA THR A 100 -9.65 3.89 -12.39
C THR A 100 -10.66 2.82 -11.97
N ALA A 101 -10.20 1.69 -11.44
CA ALA A 101 -11.04 0.66 -10.86
C ALA A 101 -10.28 -0.13 -9.79
N VAL A 102 -10.99 -0.62 -8.78
CA VAL A 102 -10.48 -1.50 -7.73
C VAL A 102 -11.53 -2.55 -7.47
N ASP A 103 -11.14 -3.82 -7.54
CA ASP A 103 -11.97 -4.98 -7.19
C ASP A 103 -11.21 -5.85 -6.20
N ILE A 104 -11.85 -6.23 -5.09
CA ILE A 104 -11.22 -6.98 -4.00
C ILE A 104 -12.16 -8.08 -3.57
N THR A 105 -11.61 -9.30 -3.49
CA THR A 105 -12.30 -10.45 -2.91
C THR A 105 -11.31 -11.19 -2.01
N ASP A 106 -11.62 -11.27 -0.72
CA ASP A 106 -10.82 -11.95 0.31
C ASP A 106 -9.34 -11.49 0.30
N ASN A 107 -8.43 -12.35 -0.16
CA ASN A 107 -6.99 -12.09 -0.21
C ASN A 107 -6.47 -11.77 -1.61
N ALA A 108 -7.35 -11.51 -2.58
CA ALA A 108 -7.03 -11.19 -3.96
C ALA A 108 -7.66 -9.85 -4.38
N ALA A 109 -6.93 -9.09 -5.18
CA ALA A 109 -7.41 -7.84 -5.75
C ALA A 109 -6.95 -7.64 -7.19
N SER A 110 -7.76 -6.92 -7.97
CA SER A 110 -7.39 -6.42 -9.29
C SER A 110 -7.62 -4.90 -9.33
N VAL A 111 -6.61 -4.17 -9.80
CA VAL A 111 -6.66 -2.71 -9.88
C VAL A 111 -6.31 -2.26 -11.29
N LYS A 112 -7.18 -1.43 -11.88
CA LYS A 112 -6.92 -0.79 -13.16
C LYS A 112 -6.34 0.59 -12.94
N VAL A 113 -5.24 0.87 -13.63
CA VAL A 113 -4.56 2.16 -13.63
C VAL A 113 -4.51 2.71 -15.04
N THR A 114 -4.67 4.02 -15.19
CA THR A 114 -4.42 4.73 -16.45
C THR A 114 -3.33 5.75 -16.25
N GLU A 115 -2.32 5.70 -17.09
CA GLU A 115 -1.17 6.59 -17.11
C GLU A 115 -1.19 7.38 -18.43
N THR A 116 -1.33 8.69 -18.32
CA THR A 116 -1.38 9.59 -19.49
C THR A 116 -0.15 10.46 -19.50
N TYR A 117 0.76 10.15 -20.40
CA TYR A 117 1.98 10.92 -20.67
C TYR A 117 1.80 11.82 -21.89
N PRO A 118 2.70 12.78 -22.17
CA PRO A 118 2.57 13.69 -23.32
C PRO A 118 2.44 12.97 -24.67
N LYS A 119 3.10 11.83 -24.86
CA LYS A 119 3.15 11.09 -26.13
C LYS A 119 2.47 9.73 -26.13
N SER A 120 2.01 9.26 -24.98
CA SER A 120 1.48 7.90 -24.84
C SER A 120 0.48 7.79 -23.70
N VAL A 121 -0.40 6.79 -23.82
CA VAL A 121 -1.28 6.37 -22.74
C VAL A 121 -1.04 4.90 -22.47
N TYR A 122 -0.82 4.56 -21.20
CA TYR A 122 -0.75 3.19 -20.73
C TYR A 122 -1.99 2.84 -19.92
N VAL A 123 -2.40 1.60 -20.00
CA VAL A 123 -3.43 1.03 -19.14
C VAL A 123 -2.86 -0.24 -18.53
N ASP A 124 -2.76 -0.24 -17.22
CA ASP A 124 -2.25 -1.35 -16.43
C ASP A 124 -3.39 -2.05 -15.70
N TYR A 125 -3.33 -3.37 -15.68
CA TYR A 125 -4.11 -4.23 -14.82
C TYR A 125 -3.15 -4.87 -13.82
N LEU A 126 -3.23 -4.44 -12.56
CA LEU A 126 -2.40 -4.90 -11.46
C LEU A 126 -3.18 -5.95 -10.68
N ASN A 127 -2.63 -7.16 -10.57
CA ASN A 127 -3.19 -8.20 -9.71
C ASN A 127 -2.38 -8.25 -8.42
N LEU A 128 -3.07 -8.22 -7.29
CA LEU A 128 -2.47 -8.21 -5.96
C LEU A 128 -2.96 -9.42 -5.17
N LEU A 129 -2.08 -9.90 -4.31
CA LEU A 129 -2.41 -10.87 -3.26
C LEU A 129 -2.00 -10.34 -1.90
N ARG A 130 -2.74 -10.74 -0.86
CA ARG A 130 -2.35 -10.51 0.52
C ARG A 130 -1.46 -11.67 0.99
N VAL A 131 -0.15 -11.41 1.00
CA VAL A 131 0.89 -12.38 1.36
C VAL A 131 1.40 -12.06 2.76
N GLN A 132 1.28 -13.00 3.70
CA GLN A 132 1.71 -12.82 5.09
C GLN A 132 1.14 -11.55 5.75
N GLY A 133 -0.12 -11.23 5.44
CA GLY A 133 -0.81 -10.06 5.96
C GLY A 133 -0.57 -8.75 5.20
N GLU A 134 0.29 -8.72 4.20
CA GLU A 134 0.60 -7.54 3.39
C GLU A 134 0.15 -7.71 1.93
N TRP A 135 -0.45 -6.65 1.37
CA TRP A 135 -0.80 -6.62 -0.04
C TRP A 135 0.45 -6.35 -0.90
N ARG A 136 0.59 -7.13 -2.01
CA ARG A 136 1.69 -6.98 -2.98
C ARG A 136 1.17 -7.19 -4.40
N ILE A 137 1.71 -6.45 -5.36
CA ILE A 137 1.45 -6.67 -6.78
C ILE A 137 2.22 -7.93 -7.21
N VAL A 138 1.50 -8.97 -7.60
CA VAL A 138 2.11 -10.26 -8.00
C VAL A 138 2.17 -10.42 -9.51
N ASN A 139 1.39 -9.64 -10.25
CA ASN A 139 1.36 -9.65 -11.71
C ASN A 139 0.87 -8.30 -12.24
N LYS A 140 1.40 -7.89 -13.38
CA LYS A 140 0.92 -6.75 -14.16
C LYS A 140 0.75 -7.20 -15.59
N ILE A 141 -0.42 -6.96 -16.18
CA ILE A 141 -0.56 -6.94 -17.62
C ILE A 141 -0.84 -5.50 -18.07
N PHE A 142 -0.31 -5.10 -19.22
CA PHE A 142 -0.47 -3.73 -19.66
C PHE A 142 -0.52 -3.60 -21.19
N THR A 143 -1.11 -2.51 -21.61
CA THR A 143 -1.11 -2.07 -23.00
C THR A 143 -0.70 -0.61 -23.09
N SER A 144 -0.20 -0.20 -24.24
CA SER A 144 0.12 1.19 -24.52
C SER A 144 -0.32 1.58 -25.92
N ARG A 145 -0.66 2.86 -26.10
CA ARG A 145 -0.99 3.45 -27.40
C ARG A 145 -0.42 4.85 -27.50
N PRO A 146 -0.08 5.34 -28.69
CA PRO A 146 0.22 6.75 -28.92
C PRO A 146 -0.97 7.64 -28.51
N ARG A 147 -0.65 8.87 -28.13
CA ARG A 147 -1.63 9.91 -27.80
C ARG A 147 -1.83 10.83 -28.99
#